data_d20599e95289756da6f586ddc3143c32
#
_entry.id   d20599e95289756da6f586ddc3143c32
#
_cell.length_a   1.000
_cell.length_b   1.000
_cell.length_c   1.000
_cell.angle_alpha   90.00
_cell.angle_beta   90.00
_cell.angle_gamma   90.00
#
_symmetry.space_group_name_H-M   'P 1'
#
loop_
_entity.id
_entity.type
_entity.pdbx_description
1 polymer ?
#
loop_
_entity_poly.entity_id
_entity_poly.type
_entity_poly.pdbx_seq_one_letter_code
_entity_poly.pdbx_strand_id
1 'polypeptide(L)'
;MIINIPKNFGFFHFVGIGGIGMSGIAEILIKSGYEVQGSDVSSSKIIDRLISLGVKIFIGHDKNNIKNASIVVYSSAIKQNNPEIVEAKKLFIPIIHRSEMLSELMKLKKSIAIAGTHGKTTTTSLISKILDTNKMDPTIINGGIISSLASNAKLGQGQWMVVEADESDGSFSKLMPTVAVITNIDLEHLDFHKNEKNLENAFINFISSIPFYGFCSVCIDHPRVQKIFSNLKNRKIITYGLSPNADVKAENIIVKNQKMYFDVTYKNKTNKDNYTIKNISFSMLGLHNIQNALASISIALELNIKPDIIKLALKNFNGVQRRFQLIDTYKHTKIIDDYGHHPEEIKAALSATKLIAEKSKVLAIFQPHRYSRLKNHFNEFCSCFNDADEVVLLNVYAAGEKRIANCNNIDLENGIRNYGHKNVTSIINDEDIYKIILKKINNYQIIIFLGAGNITKIANNLKNELEILSK
;
A
#
# COMPACT_ATOMS: atom_id res chain seq x y z
N MET A 1 -1.00 21.17 26.74
CA MET A 1 -1.33 19.98 27.56
C MET A 1 -1.72 18.89 26.56
N ILE A 2 -0.86 17.90 26.31
CA ILE A 2 -1.21 16.76 25.47
C ILE A 2 -2.04 15.85 26.39
N ILE A 3 -3.33 15.73 26.10
CA ILE A 3 -4.20 14.78 26.81
C ILE A 3 -3.80 13.39 26.27
N ASN A 4 -2.85 12.74 26.93
CA ASN A 4 -2.53 11.36 26.65
C ASN A 4 -3.69 10.47 27.10
N ILE A 5 -3.97 9.41 26.35
CA ILE A 5 -4.88 8.36 26.82
C ILE A 5 -4.36 7.91 28.20
N PRO A 6 -5.20 7.87 29.26
CA PRO A 6 -4.74 7.48 30.59
C PRO A 6 -4.14 6.08 30.58
N LYS A 7 -3.02 5.87 31.29
CA LYS A 7 -2.36 4.54 31.37
C LYS A 7 -3.22 3.46 32.00
N ASN A 8 -4.14 3.84 32.87
CA ASN A 8 -5.09 2.96 33.54
C ASN A 8 -6.45 2.89 32.83
N PHE A 9 -6.48 3.14 31.52
CA PHE A 9 -7.74 3.16 30.73
C PHE A 9 -8.41 1.78 30.66
N GLY A 10 -7.64 0.69 30.86
CA GLY A 10 -8.07 -0.69 30.70
C GLY A 10 -7.84 -1.25 29.29
N PHE A 11 -8.49 -2.37 28.99
CA PHE A 11 -8.22 -3.09 27.74
C PHE A 11 -8.83 -2.43 26.52
N PHE A 12 -7.98 -2.22 25.49
CA PHE A 12 -8.40 -1.93 24.13
C PHE A 12 -8.71 -3.25 23.43
N HIS A 13 -9.96 -3.50 23.07
CA HIS A 13 -10.38 -4.72 22.40
C HIS A 13 -10.54 -4.48 20.89
N PHE A 14 -9.78 -5.20 20.06
CA PHE A 14 -9.79 -5.09 18.61
C PHE A 14 -10.57 -6.23 17.96
N VAL A 15 -11.68 -5.93 17.26
CA VAL A 15 -12.46 -6.91 16.50
C VAL A 15 -11.91 -7.03 15.07
N GLY A 16 -11.38 -8.20 14.71
CA GLY A 16 -10.62 -8.41 13.47
C GLY A 16 -9.18 -7.90 13.58
N ILE A 17 -8.50 -8.22 14.68
CA ILE A 17 -7.18 -7.69 15.06
C ILE A 17 -6.07 -8.09 14.07
N GLY A 18 -6.21 -9.22 13.36
CA GLY A 18 -5.25 -9.70 12.36
C GLY A 18 -5.25 -8.92 11.04
N GLY A 19 -6.22 -8.03 10.84
CA GLY A 19 -6.21 -7.12 9.69
C GLY A 19 -5.00 -6.19 9.70
N ILE A 20 -4.40 -5.93 8.52
CA ILE A 20 -3.15 -5.17 8.42
C ILE A 20 -3.24 -3.79 9.08
N GLY A 21 -4.33 -3.03 8.88
CA GLY A 21 -4.52 -1.72 9.50
C GLY A 21 -4.83 -1.79 11.01
N MET A 22 -5.46 -2.88 11.48
CA MET A 22 -5.80 -3.10 12.88
C MET A 22 -4.56 -3.49 13.68
N SER A 23 -3.80 -4.45 13.18
CA SER A 23 -2.61 -4.98 13.83
C SER A 23 -1.52 -3.92 14.05
N GLY A 24 -1.35 -2.99 13.10
CA GLY A 24 -0.40 -1.88 13.25
C GLY A 24 -0.76 -0.95 14.41
N ILE A 25 -2.04 -0.60 14.56
CA ILE A 25 -2.54 0.23 15.67
C ILE A 25 -2.39 -0.52 17.01
N ALA A 26 -2.80 -1.80 17.05
CA ALA A 26 -2.68 -2.66 18.22
C ALA A 26 -1.21 -2.78 18.69
N GLU A 27 -0.27 -2.95 17.75
CA GLU A 27 1.16 -3.02 18.05
C GLU A 27 1.71 -1.72 18.63
N ILE A 28 1.31 -0.57 18.12
CA ILE A 28 1.74 0.72 18.68
C ILE A 28 1.20 0.89 20.12
N LEU A 29 -0.05 0.52 20.37
CA LEU A 29 -0.65 0.62 21.70
C LEU A 29 0.06 -0.28 22.73
N ILE A 30 0.25 -1.59 22.40
CA ILE A 30 0.92 -2.51 23.34
C ILE A 30 2.37 -2.09 23.61
N LYS A 31 3.12 -1.66 22.59
CA LYS A 31 4.47 -1.14 22.74
C LYS A 31 4.52 0.20 23.49
N SER A 32 3.44 0.95 23.47
CA SER A 32 3.28 2.18 24.28
C SER A 32 2.86 1.89 25.73
N GLY A 33 2.70 0.62 26.11
CA GLY A 33 2.39 0.17 27.47
C GLY A 33 0.90 0.19 27.81
N TYR A 34 0.01 0.14 26.81
CA TYR A 34 -1.43 -0.06 27.01
C TYR A 34 -1.78 -1.54 26.98
N GLU A 35 -2.86 -1.90 27.68
CA GLU A 35 -3.39 -3.25 27.64
C GLU A 35 -4.22 -3.47 26.36
N VAL A 36 -3.85 -4.47 25.57
CA VAL A 36 -4.49 -4.77 24.28
C VAL A 36 -4.95 -6.21 24.25
N GLN A 37 -6.19 -6.42 23.81
CA GLN A 37 -6.73 -7.73 23.48
C GLN A 37 -7.50 -7.64 22.16
N GLY A 38 -7.85 -8.79 21.57
CA GLY A 38 -8.67 -8.77 20.36
C GLY A 38 -9.08 -10.15 19.89
N SER A 39 -9.91 -10.17 18.85
CA SER A 39 -10.42 -11.37 18.22
C SER A 39 -10.16 -11.36 16.71
N ASP A 40 -10.06 -12.55 16.12
CA ASP A 40 -10.05 -12.73 14.67
C ASP A 40 -10.68 -14.09 14.29
N VAL A 41 -11.15 -14.23 13.06
CA VAL A 41 -11.80 -15.47 12.58
C VAL A 41 -10.83 -16.63 12.44
N SER A 42 -9.53 -16.35 12.22
CA SER A 42 -8.50 -17.38 11.99
C SER A 42 -7.12 -16.92 12.45
N SER A 43 -6.23 -17.88 12.75
CA SER A 43 -4.83 -17.59 13.02
C SER A 43 -4.07 -17.15 11.78
N SER A 44 -3.02 -16.37 11.98
CA SER A 44 -2.13 -15.88 10.92
C SER A 44 -0.78 -15.47 11.52
N LYS A 45 0.25 -15.32 10.66
CA LYS A 45 1.57 -14.81 11.09
C LYS A 45 1.50 -13.45 11.82
N ILE A 46 0.52 -12.61 11.47
CA ILE A 46 0.29 -11.34 12.16
C ILE A 46 -0.21 -11.58 13.57
N ILE A 47 -1.15 -12.50 13.74
CA ILE A 47 -1.70 -12.89 15.05
C ILE A 47 -0.61 -13.51 15.93
N ASP A 48 0.18 -14.45 15.39
CA ASP A 48 1.29 -15.08 16.12
C ASP A 48 2.28 -14.03 16.64
N ARG A 49 2.56 -13.03 15.82
CA ARG A 49 3.41 -11.90 16.20
C ARG A 49 2.78 -11.03 17.30
N LEU A 50 1.50 -10.70 17.22
CA LEU A 50 0.82 -9.93 18.28
C LEU A 50 0.81 -10.70 19.62
N ILE A 51 0.60 -12.01 19.58
CA ILE A 51 0.70 -12.88 20.75
C ILE A 51 2.11 -12.80 21.36
N SER A 52 3.16 -12.85 20.53
CA SER A 52 4.55 -12.73 21.01
C SER A 52 4.87 -11.36 21.63
N LEU A 53 4.08 -10.33 21.33
CA LEU A 53 4.15 -9.01 21.96
C LEU A 53 3.33 -8.89 23.24
N GLY A 54 2.63 -9.95 23.66
CA GLY A 54 1.82 -9.98 24.87
C GLY A 54 0.34 -9.62 24.69
N VAL A 55 -0.14 -9.53 23.43
CA VAL A 55 -1.56 -9.29 23.17
C VAL A 55 -2.37 -10.56 23.40
N LYS A 56 -3.45 -10.47 24.18
CA LYS A 56 -4.39 -11.57 24.38
C LYS A 56 -5.33 -11.68 23.17
N ILE A 57 -5.30 -12.80 22.46
CA ILE A 57 -6.08 -13.01 21.24
C ILE A 57 -7.07 -14.16 21.37
N PHE A 58 -8.28 -13.96 20.89
CA PHE A 58 -9.34 -14.94 20.78
C PHE A 58 -9.54 -15.34 19.32
N ILE A 59 -9.57 -16.63 19.02
CA ILE A 59 -9.93 -17.11 17.68
C ILE A 59 -11.43 -17.36 17.65
N GLY A 60 -12.11 -16.73 16.71
CA GLY A 60 -13.57 -16.64 16.64
C GLY A 60 -14.12 -15.42 17.38
N HIS A 61 -15.31 -14.99 16.95
CA HIS A 61 -16.03 -13.86 17.53
C HIS A 61 -17.08 -14.36 18.53
N ASP A 62 -16.95 -13.99 19.79
CA ASP A 62 -17.90 -14.32 20.85
C ASP A 62 -18.13 -13.14 21.80
N LYS A 63 -19.36 -12.98 22.29
CA LYS A 63 -19.74 -11.91 23.23
C LYS A 63 -18.90 -11.88 24.51
N ASN A 64 -18.34 -13.02 24.95
CA ASN A 64 -17.51 -13.10 26.13
C ASN A 64 -16.09 -12.54 25.94
N ASN A 65 -15.65 -12.37 24.70
CA ASN A 65 -14.31 -11.85 24.41
C ASN A 65 -14.10 -10.42 24.93
N ILE A 66 -15.19 -9.64 25.06
CA ILE A 66 -15.14 -8.22 25.46
C ILE A 66 -15.34 -7.97 26.95
N LYS A 67 -15.42 -9.01 27.79
CA LYS A 67 -15.74 -8.86 29.23
C LYS A 67 -14.90 -7.83 29.98
N ASN A 68 -13.62 -7.69 29.62
CA ASN A 68 -12.69 -6.74 30.25
C ASN A 68 -12.41 -5.50 29.37
N ALA A 69 -13.11 -5.34 28.26
CA ALA A 69 -12.86 -4.24 27.36
C ALA A 69 -13.37 -2.91 27.91
N SER A 70 -12.53 -1.90 27.92
CA SER A 70 -12.93 -0.51 28.19
C SER A 70 -13.34 0.24 26.92
N ILE A 71 -12.90 -0.25 25.77
CA ILE A 71 -13.26 0.26 24.46
C ILE A 71 -13.17 -0.86 23.42
N VAL A 72 -14.04 -0.83 22.42
CA VAL A 72 -14.02 -1.76 21.28
C VAL A 72 -13.64 -0.98 20.03
N VAL A 73 -12.58 -1.45 19.35
CA VAL A 73 -12.10 -0.91 18.06
C VAL A 73 -12.44 -1.88 16.96
N TYR A 74 -13.05 -1.41 15.87
CA TYR A 74 -13.44 -2.26 14.75
C TYR A 74 -13.04 -1.67 13.40
N SER A 75 -12.97 -2.50 12.36
CA SER A 75 -12.74 -2.09 10.97
C SER A 75 -14.01 -2.17 10.13
N SER A 76 -14.00 -1.55 8.95
CA SER A 76 -15.11 -1.58 8.00
C SER A 76 -15.49 -3.00 7.54
N ALA A 77 -14.59 -3.99 7.69
CA ALA A 77 -14.87 -5.40 7.38
C ALA A 77 -15.80 -6.07 8.40
N ILE A 78 -15.94 -5.50 9.59
CA ILE A 78 -16.77 -6.06 10.68
C ILE A 78 -18.21 -5.60 10.54
N LYS A 79 -19.13 -6.55 10.45
CA LYS A 79 -20.56 -6.26 10.33
C LYS A 79 -21.15 -5.81 11.67
N GLN A 80 -22.20 -4.98 11.62
CA GLN A 80 -22.87 -4.45 12.81
C GLN A 80 -23.58 -5.53 13.66
N ASN A 81 -23.84 -6.72 13.11
CA ASN A 81 -24.39 -7.88 13.81
C ASN A 81 -23.32 -8.80 14.42
N ASN A 82 -22.06 -8.42 14.39
CA ASN A 82 -20.98 -9.16 15.07
C ASN A 82 -21.31 -9.28 16.58
N PRO A 83 -21.19 -10.48 17.20
CA PRO A 83 -21.58 -10.70 18.60
C PRO A 83 -20.86 -9.80 19.60
N GLU A 84 -19.60 -9.43 19.34
CA GLU A 84 -18.80 -8.54 20.18
C GLU A 84 -19.29 -7.08 20.08
N ILE A 85 -19.66 -6.62 18.88
CA ILE A 85 -20.25 -5.29 18.64
C ILE A 85 -21.62 -5.19 19.31
N VAL A 86 -22.46 -6.23 19.16
CA VAL A 86 -23.80 -6.28 19.77
C VAL A 86 -23.71 -6.24 21.29
N GLU A 87 -22.80 -7.02 21.86
CA GLU A 87 -22.63 -7.06 23.31
C GLU A 87 -22.03 -5.76 23.88
N ALA A 88 -21.06 -5.15 23.17
CA ALA A 88 -20.50 -3.85 23.57
C ALA A 88 -21.59 -2.77 23.65
N LYS A 89 -22.52 -2.75 22.69
CA LYS A 89 -23.67 -1.83 22.73
C LYS A 89 -24.56 -2.06 23.95
N LYS A 90 -24.82 -3.31 24.34
CA LYS A 90 -25.62 -3.65 25.53
C LYS A 90 -24.95 -3.24 26.82
N LEU A 91 -23.61 -3.37 26.88
CA LEU A 91 -22.82 -3.04 28.06
C LEU A 91 -22.40 -1.57 28.10
N PHE A 92 -22.85 -0.75 27.13
CA PHE A 92 -22.46 0.67 26.98
C PHE A 92 -20.93 0.89 26.90
N ILE A 93 -20.20 -0.11 26.37
CA ILE A 93 -18.77 0.05 26.09
C ILE A 93 -18.62 0.90 24.84
N PRO A 94 -17.79 1.95 24.84
CA PRO A 94 -17.51 2.78 23.68
C PRO A 94 -17.04 1.92 22.49
N ILE A 95 -17.58 2.19 21.31
CA ILE A 95 -17.24 1.50 20.06
C ILE A 95 -16.74 2.54 19.07
N ILE A 96 -15.50 2.43 18.64
CA ILE A 96 -14.88 3.38 17.69
C ILE A 96 -14.35 2.65 16.46
N HIS A 97 -14.36 3.35 15.34
CA HIS A 97 -13.75 2.84 14.12
C HIS A 97 -12.21 2.91 14.20
N ARG A 98 -11.49 2.01 13.50
CA ARG A 98 -10.01 1.98 13.48
C ARG A 98 -9.37 3.32 13.11
N SER A 99 -10.01 4.10 12.23
CA SER A 99 -9.51 5.42 11.84
C SER A 99 -9.62 6.46 12.95
N GLU A 100 -10.63 6.35 13.81
CA GLU A 100 -10.74 7.21 15.00
C GLU A 100 -9.61 6.90 15.98
N MET A 101 -9.32 5.59 16.20
CA MET A 101 -8.18 5.20 17.03
C MET A 101 -6.84 5.67 16.44
N LEU A 102 -6.68 5.56 15.10
CA LEU A 102 -5.50 6.08 14.41
C LEU A 102 -5.39 7.59 14.57
N SER A 103 -6.51 8.33 14.44
CA SER A 103 -6.53 9.78 14.61
C SER A 103 -6.11 10.18 16.04
N GLU A 104 -6.54 9.44 17.07
CA GLU A 104 -6.10 9.68 18.45
C GLU A 104 -4.58 9.45 18.62
N LEU A 105 -4.03 8.39 18.03
CA LEU A 105 -2.59 8.17 18.04
C LEU A 105 -1.82 9.28 17.30
N MET A 106 -2.35 9.78 16.19
CA MET A 106 -1.73 10.85 15.41
C MET A 106 -1.64 12.17 16.19
N LYS A 107 -2.56 12.44 17.11
CA LYS A 107 -2.53 13.65 17.97
C LYS A 107 -1.33 13.68 18.91
N LEU A 108 -0.71 12.53 19.17
CA LEU A 108 0.42 12.43 20.11
C LEU A 108 1.76 12.86 19.48
N LYS A 109 1.82 12.99 18.14
CA LYS A 109 3.04 13.31 17.38
C LYS A 109 2.72 14.22 16.19
N LYS A 110 3.74 14.89 15.65
CA LYS A 110 3.64 15.49 14.32
C LYS A 110 3.44 14.37 13.30
N SER A 111 2.40 14.43 12.49
CA SER A 111 2.04 13.32 11.61
C SER A 111 2.14 13.67 10.13
N ILE A 112 2.65 12.72 9.36
CA ILE A 112 2.68 12.72 7.90
C ILE A 112 1.72 11.62 7.45
N ALA A 113 0.62 11.97 6.79
CA ALA A 113 -0.36 11.01 6.29
C ALA A 113 -0.33 10.94 4.76
N ILE A 114 -0.22 9.73 4.23
CA ILE A 114 -0.10 9.47 2.80
C ILE A 114 -1.41 8.90 2.29
N ALA A 115 -2.12 9.67 1.47
CA ALA A 115 -3.37 9.29 0.82
C ALA A 115 -3.21 9.22 -0.71
N GLY A 116 -4.19 8.60 -1.36
CA GLY A 116 -4.25 8.40 -2.80
C GLY A 116 -4.61 6.96 -3.15
N THR A 117 -5.00 6.69 -4.37
CA THR A 117 -5.45 5.36 -4.78
C THR A 117 -4.29 4.36 -4.82
N HIS A 118 -3.15 4.74 -5.42
CA HIS A 118 -1.98 3.87 -5.59
C HIS A 118 -0.72 4.48 -4.99
N GLY A 119 0.27 3.65 -4.66
CA GLY A 119 1.59 4.09 -4.19
C GLY A 119 1.68 4.46 -2.71
N LYS A 120 0.59 4.48 -1.94
CA LYS A 120 0.55 4.84 -0.51
C LYS A 120 1.59 4.10 0.32
N THR A 121 1.55 2.78 0.29
CA THR A 121 2.41 1.88 1.08
C THR A 121 3.90 2.10 0.80
N THR A 122 4.24 2.22 -0.49
CA THR A 122 5.62 2.48 -0.92
C THR A 122 6.09 3.86 -0.47
N THR A 123 5.27 4.90 -0.66
CA THR A 123 5.60 6.27 -0.26
C THR A 123 5.74 6.39 1.26
N THR A 124 4.84 5.77 2.04
CA THR A 124 4.93 5.70 3.50
C THR A 124 6.26 5.08 3.94
N SER A 125 6.65 3.97 3.30
CA SER A 125 7.91 3.28 3.59
C SER A 125 9.14 4.12 3.22
N LEU A 126 9.11 4.83 2.09
CA LEU A 126 10.19 5.70 1.63
C LEU A 126 10.39 6.90 2.56
N ILE A 127 9.32 7.59 2.93
CA ILE A 127 9.36 8.70 3.91
C ILE A 127 9.94 8.19 5.23
N SER A 128 9.41 7.06 5.73
CA SER A 128 9.90 6.45 6.96
C SER A 128 11.38 6.12 6.91
N LYS A 129 11.86 5.57 5.77
CA LYS A 129 13.27 5.26 5.55
C LYS A 129 14.15 6.50 5.56
N ILE A 130 13.72 7.60 4.95
CA ILE A 130 14.47 8.87 4.95
C ILE A 130 14.57 9.44 6.36
N LEU A 131 13.44 9.47 7.10
CA LEU A 131 13.42 9.96 8.48
C LEU A 131 14.30 9.10 9.40
N ASP A 132 14.25 7.78 9.27
CA ASP A 132 15.12 6.85 10.00
C ASP A 132 16.62 7.08 9.68
N THR A 133 16.95 7.23 8.39
CA THR A 133 18.33 7.50 7.96
C THR A 133 18.82 8.83 8.52
N ASN A 134 17.94 9.81 8.68
CA ASN A 134 18.22 11.09 9.35
C ASN A 134 18.14 11.01 10.89
N LYS A 135 18.07 9.82 11.48
CA LYS A 135 18.01 9.58 12.94
C LYS A 135 16.83 10.24 13.64
N MET A 136 15.73 10.47 12.92
CA MET A 136 14.50 11.05 13.47
C MET A 136 13.60 10.01 14.14
N ASP A 137 13.90 8.73 14.01
CA ASP A 137 13.21 7.57 14.63
C ASP A 137 11.68 7.69 14.65
N PRO A 138 11.00 7.70 13.49
CA PRO A 138 9.56 7.93 13.41
C PRO A 138 8.77 6.72 13.93
N THR A 139 7.57 6.98 14.47
CA THR A 139 6.53 5.97 14.59
C THR A 139 5.92 5.73 13.21
N ILE A 140 5.67 4.48 12.85
CA ILE A 140 5.21 4.09 11.51
C ILE A 140 3.97 3.21 11.63
N ILE A 141 2.93 3.50 10.83
CA ILE A 141 1.80 2.60 10.58
C ILE A 141 1.57 2.54 9.07
N ASN A 142 1.81 1.39 8.48
CA ASN A 142 1.81 1.17 7.04
C ASN A 142 0.73 0.13 6.64
N GLY A 143 0.23 0.20 5.42
CA GLY A 143 -0.73 -0.75 4.85
C GLY A 143 -0.10 -2.04 4.34
N GLY A 144 1.23 -2.19 4.44
CA GLY A 144 1.98 -3.38 4.06
C GLY A 144 3.17 -3.62 4.95
N ILE A 145 3.71 -4.84 4.89
CA ILE A 145 4.90 -5.21 5.67
C ILE A 145 6.14 -4.57 5.05
N ILE A 146 6.83 -3.75 5.83
CA ILE A 146 8.10 -3.14 5.45
C ILE A 146 9.19 -4.22 5.57
N SER A 147 9.88 -4.52 4.47
CA SER A 147 10.83 -5.64 4.41
C SER A 147 11.93 -5.55 5.48
N SER A 148 12.46 -4.36 5.75
CA SER A 148 13.51 -4.14 6.75
C SER A 148 13.03 -4.26 8.21
N LEU A 149 11.72 -4.18 8.47
CA LEU A 149 11.13 -4.25 9.81
C LEU A 149 10.44 -5.59 10.08
N ALA A 150 10.19 -6.40 9.03
CA ALA A 150 9.30 -7.57 9.07
C ALA A 150 7.94 -7.27 9.72
N SER A 151 7.50 -6.02 9.66
CA SER A 151 6.32 -5.47 10.31
C SER A 151 5.68 -4.37 9.48
N ASN A 152 4.40 -4.16 9.68
CA ASN A 152 3.66 -3.01 9.16
C ASN A 152 3.64 -1.82 10.14
N ALA A 153 4.20 -1.97 11.35
CA ALA A 153 4.25 -0.91 12.34
C ALA A 153 5.57 -0.87 13.10
N LYS A 154 5.97 0.33 13.53
CA LYS A 154 7.13 0.59 14.38
C LYS A 154 6.78 1.71 15.36
N LEU A 155 6.95 1.49 16.64
CA LEU A 155 6.95 2.57 17.63
C LEU A 155 8.35 3.20 17.64
N GLY A 156 8.47 4.46 17.20
CA GLY A 156 9.69 5.25 17.29
C GLY A 156 9.64 6.24 18.45
N GLN A 157 10.82 6.65 18.92
CA GLN A 157 10.96 7.63 20.00
C GLN A 157 10.92 9.08 19.50
N GLY A 158 11.03 9.28 18.18
CA GLY A 158 11.04 10.61 17.56
C GLY A 158 9.67 11.31 17.60
N GLN A 159 9.68 12.58 17.21
CA GLN A 159 8.50 13.44 17.22
C GLN A 159 7.53 13.19 16.05
N TRP A 160 7.95 12.42 15.03
CA TRP A 160 7.17 12.20 13.82
C TRP A 160 6.48 10.86 13.83
N MET A 161 5.29 10.84 13.23
CA MET A 161 4.52 9.65 12.92
C MET A 161 4.20 9.65 11.43
N VAL A 162 4.50 8.55 10.74
CA VAL A 162 4.21 8.37 9.31
C VAL A 162 3.13 7.30 9.17
N VAL A 163 2.01 7.67 8.55
CA VAL A 163 0.85 6.78 8.45
C VAL A 163 0.32 6.69 7.03
N GLU A 164 -0.10 5.50 6.65
CA GLU A 164 -0.90 5.31 5.45
C GLU A 164 -2.37 5.65 5.75
N ALA A 165 -2.95 6.54 4.94
CA ALA A 165 -4.33 6.99 5.03
C ALA A 165 -5.17 6.28 3.97
N ASP A 166 -6.08 5.41 4.41
CA ASP A 166 -6.90 4.56 3.55
C ASP A 166 -8.19 5.29 3.15
N GLU A 167 -8.36 5.56 1.85
CA GLU A 167 -9.53 6.24 1.29
C GLU A 167 -10.72 5.33 1.04
N SER A 168 -10.53 4.01 1.12
CA SER A 168 -11.50 3.00 0.66
C SER A 168 -12.86 3.07 1.35
N ASP A 169 -12.90 3.52 2.59
CA ASP A 169 -14.11 3.69 3.41
C ASP A 169 -14.35 5.16 3.80
N GLY A 170 -13.66 6.10 3.16
CA GLY A 170 -13.76 7.54 3.42
C GLY A 170 -13.28 7.98 4.80
N SER A 171 -12.84 7.06 5.64
CA SER A 171 -12.43 7.34 7.02
C SER A 171 -11.18 8.20 7.11
N PHE A 172 -10.35 8.22 6.07
CA PHE A 172 -9.14 9.04 6.00
C PHE A 172 -9.45 10.55 6.12
N SER A 173 -10.63 10.99 5.66
CA SER A 173 -11.05 12.39 5.78
C SER A 173 -11.24 12.88 7.23
N LYS A 174 -11.30 11.95 8.20
CA LYS A 174 -11.34 12.26 9.63
C LYS A 174 -9.95 12.41 10.25
N LEU A 175 -8.90 12.04 9.54
CA LEU A 175 -7.52 12.23 10.00
C LEU A 175 -7.13 13.70 9.89
N MET A 176 -6.39 14.19 10.88
CA MET A 176 -5.89 15.57 10.94
C MET A 176 -4.36 15.58 10.94
N PRO A 177 -3.71 15.33 9.80
CA PRO A 177 -2.27 15.26 9.74
C PRO A 177 -1.63 16.66 9.80
N THR A 178 -0.39 16.74 10.30
CA THR A 178 0.44 17.95 10.18
C THR A 178 0.88 18.14 8.73
N VAL A 179 1.18 17.05 8.04
CA VAL A 179 1.60 17.03 6.64
C VAL A 179 0.81 15.96 5.90
N ALA A 180 0.31 16.26 4.71
CA ALA A 180 -0.34 15.29 3.85
C ALA A 180 0.47 15.06 2.56
N VAL A 181 0.34 13.85 2.02
CA VAL A 181 0.81 13.51 0.68
C VAL A 181 -0.36 12.96 -0.13
N ILE A 182 -0.55 13.45 -1.35
CA ILE A 182 -1.51 12.90 -2.30
C ILE A 182 -0.75 12.35 -3.51
N THR A 183 -0.84 11.03 -3.69
CA THR A 183 -0.13 10.34 -4.78
C THR A 183 -0.89 10.43 -6.10
N ASN A 184 -2.13 10.00 -6.13
CA ASN A 184 -3.05 10.01 -7.28
C ASN A 184 -4.48 9.82 -6.81
N ILE A 185 -5.45 10.04 -7.69
CA ILE A 185 -6.89 9.87 -7.39
C ILE A 185 -7.55 9.19 -8.58
N ASP A 186 -7.70 7.87 -8.53
CA ASP A 186 -8.44 7.10 -9.52
C ASP A 186 -9.86 6.80 -9.03
N LEU A 187 -10.74 6.44 -9.96
CA LEU A 187 -12.15 6.14 -9.66
C LEU A 187 -12.29 4.74 -9.06
N GLU A 188 -11.71 4.56 -7.89
CA GLU A 188 -11.91 3.36 -7.07
C GLU A 188 -12.86 3.64 -5.88
N HIS A 189 -13.35 2.56 -5.29
CA HIS A 189 -14.21 2.62 -4.09
C HIS A 189 -15.50 3.44 -4.28
N LEU A 190 -16.05 3.45 -5.52
CA LEU A 190 -17.31 4.14 -5.82
C LEU A 190 -18.53 3.47 -5.17
N ASP A 191 -18.42 2.22 -4.73
CA ASP A 191 -19.37 1.55 -3.85
C ASP A 191 -19.58 2.32 -2.55
N PHE A 192 -18.51 2.90 -2.00
CA PHE A 192 -18.57 3.78 -0.82
C PHE A 192 -18.83 5.24 -1.20
N HIS A 193 -18.01 5.82 -2.05
CA HIS A 193 -18.08 7.27 -2.39
C HIS A 193 -19.25 7.63 -3.28
N LYS A 194 -19.90 6.64 -3.92
CA LYS A 194 -21.06 6.76 -4.82
C LYS A 194 -20.78 7.45 -6.15
N ASN A 195 -19.96 8.49 -6.17
CA ASN A 195 -19.60 9.25 -7.37
C ASN A 195 -18.24 9.94 -7.25
N GLU A 196 -17.71 10.41 -8.39
CA GLU A 196 -16.43 11.12 -8.47
C GLU A 196 -16.38 12.37 -7.60
N LYS A 197 -17.46 13.16 -7.57
CA LYS A 197 -17.52 14.41 -6.80
C LYS A 197 -17.36 14.17 -5.29
N ASN A 198 -17.96 13.12 -4.78
CA ASN A 198 -17.84 12.76 -3.35
C ASN A 198 -16.42 12.30 -3.01
N LEU A 199 -15.78 11.53 -3.93
CA LEU A 199 -14.39 11.13 -3.77
C LEU A 199 -13.47 12.36 -3.77
N GLU A 200 -13.61 13.27 -4.74
CA GLU A 200 -12.86 14.53 -4.80
C GLU A 200 -13.05 15.36 -3.52
N ASN A 201 -14.29 15.51 -3.04
CA ASN A 201 -14.59 16.22 -1.81
C ASN A 201 -13.94 15.60 -0.57
N ALA A 202 -13.85 14.26 -0.50
CA ALA A 202 -13.17 13.59 0.59
C ALA A 202 -11.67 13.95 0.63
N PHE A 203 -11.00 14.02 -0.53
CA PHE A 203 -9.60 14.48 -0.62
C PHE A 203 -9.46 15.97 -0.29
N ILE A 204 -10.37 16.83 -0.75
CA ILE A 204 -10.38 18.26 -0.40
C ILE A 204 -10.51 18.44 1.10
N ASN A 205 -11.43 17.73 1.76
CA ASN A 205 -11.63 17.77 3.21
C ASN A 205 -10.37 17.30 3.95
N PHE A 206 -9.74 16.21 3.48
CA PHE A 206 -8.50 15.71 4.07
C PHE A 206 -7.37 16.76 3.99
N ILE A 207 -7.16 17.40 2.84
CA ILE A 207 -6.14 18.43 2.69
C ILE A 207 -6.50 19.66 3.51
N SER A 208 -7.77 20.02 3.59
CA SER A 208 -8.25 21.17 4.38
C SER A 208 -8.10 20.99 5.89
N SER A 209 -7.98 19.74 6.38
CA SER A 209 -7.75 19.43 7.79
C SER A 209 -6.31 19.74 8.26
N ILE A 210 -5.37 19.96 7.34
CA ILE A 210 -3.97 20.31 7.64
C ILE A 210 -3.95 21.65 8.38
N PRO A 211 -3.20 21.80 9.49
CA PRO A 211 -3.09 23.07 10.21
C PRO A 211 -2.37 24.13 9.37
N PHE A 212 -2.53 25.41 9.70
CA PHE A 212 -1.96 26.51 8.94
C PHE A 212 -0.42 26.50 8.85
N TYR A 213 0.25 25.84 9.77
CA TYR A 213 1.71 25.67 9.81
C TYR A 213 2.19 24.39 9.12
N GLY A 214 1.26 23.53 8.67
CA GLY A 214 1.53 22.34 7.92
C GLY A 214 1.58 22.57 6.40
N PHE A 215 1.74 21.51 5.64
CA PHE A 215 1.74 21.56 4.18
C PHE A 215 1.23 20.26 3.55
N CYS A 216 0.90 20.33 2.25
CA CYS A 216 0.54 19.17 1.44
C CYS A 216 1.50 19.01 0.27
N SER A 217 1.97 17.79 0.03
CA SER A 217 2.73 17.42 -1.17
C SER A 217 1.81 16.65 -2.13
N VAL A 218 1.68 17.11 -3.39
CA VAL A 218 0.72 16.58 -4.37
C VAL A 218 1.38 16.23 -5.70
N CYS A 219 1.03 15.07 -6.26
CA CYS A 219 1.51 14.63 -7.58
C CYS A 219 0.74 15.35 -8.69
N ILE A 220 1.39 16.30 -9.37
CA ILE A 220 0.74 17.05 -10.45
C ILE A 220 0.75 16.30 -11.80
N ASP A 221 1.33 15.12 -11.90
CA ASP A 221 1.22 14.30 -13.10
C ASP A 221 -0.19 13.70 -13.25
N HIS A 222 -0.96 13.63 -12.17
CA HIS A 222 -2.30 13.05 -12.19
C HIS A 222 -3.39 14.11 -12.42
N PRO A 223 -4.24 13.98 -13.48
CA PRO A 223 -5.20 15.02 -13.87
C PRO A 223 -6.21 15.41 -12.78
N ARG A 224 -6.74 14.42 -12.03
CA ARG A 224 -7.68 14.71 -10.93
C ARG A 224 -7.02 15.41 -9.76
N VAL A 225 -5.75 15.12 -9.49
CA VAL A 225 -4.99 15.86 -8.47
C VAL A 225 -4.80 17.30 -8.90
N GLN A 226 -4.48 17.57 -10.19
CA GLN A 226 -4.41 18.93 -10.73
C GLN A 226 -5.75 19.69 -10.56
N LYS A 227 -6.88 19.03 -10.88
CA LYS A 227 -8.23 19.61 -10.74
C LYS A 227 -8.53 20.02 -9.30
N ILE A 228 -8.24 19.15 -8.32
CA ILE A 228 -8.47 19.43 -6.91
C ILE A 228 -7.53 20.52 -6.40
N PHE A 229 -6.25 20.43 -6.76
CA PHE A 229 -5.21 21.37 -6.34
C PHE A 229 -5.53 22.82 -6.72
N SER A 230 -6.11 23.09 -7.88
CA SER A 230 -6.47 24.43 -8.33
C SER A 230 -7.46 25.14 -7.39
N ASN A 231 -8.22 24.39 -6.60
CA ASN A 231 -9.22 24.88 -5.64
C ASN A 231 -8.68 25.08 -4.22
N LEU A 232 -7.44 24.67 -3.93
CA LEU A 232 -6.85 24.69 -2.59
C LEU A 232 -5.98 25.94 -2.37
N LYS A 233 -6.60 27.11 -2.15
CA LYS A 233 -5.86 28.39 -2.03
C LYS A 233 -5.31 28.68 -0.63
N ASN A 234 -5.76 27.98 0.41
CA ASN A 234 -5.53 28.35 1.80
C ASN A 234 -4.53 27.45 2.55
N ARG A 235 -3.72 26.68 1.84
CA ARG A 235 -2.70 25.79 2.42
C ARG A 235 -1.40 25.89 1.65
N LYS A 236 -0.27 25.67 2.33
CA LYS A 236 1.02 25.52 1.66
C LYS A 236 1.01 24.22 0.88
N ILE A 237 1.17 24.30 -0.44
CA ILE A 237 1.16 23.13 -1.33
C ILE A 237 2.48 23.10 -2.10
N ILE A 238 3.07 21.90 -2.13
CA ILE A 238 4.27 21.58 -2.87
C ILE A 238 3.89 20.56 -3.93
N THR A 239 4.19 20.86 -5.16
CA THR A 239 3.90 19.96 -6.27
C THR A 239 5.12 19.10 -6.57
N TYR A 240 4.88 17.81 -6.86
CA TYR A 240 5.93 16.93 -7.35
C TYR A 240 5.47 16.14 -8.56
N GLY A 241 6.41 15.66 -9.36
CA GLY A 241 6.12 14.86 -10.54
C GLY A 241 7.21 14.89 -11.59
N LEU A 242 6.89 14.34 -12.76
CA LEU A 242 7.70 14.37 -13.98
C LEU A 242 7.40 15.61 -14.81
N SER A 243 6.25 16.24 -14.57
CA SER A 243 5.79 17.45 -15.25
C SER A 243 6.82 18.59 -15.07
N PRO A 244 7.10 19.37 -16.15
CA PRO A 244 7.97 20.55 -16.10
C PRO A 244 7.56 21.59 -15.06
N ASN A 245 6.28 21.62 -14.70
CA ASN A 245 5.69 22.59 -13.77
C ASN A 245 5.74 22.16 -12.30
N ALA A 246 6.26 20.96 -11.99
CA ALA A 246 6.41 20.49 -10.64
C ALA A 246 7.49 21.29 -9.87
N ASP A 247 7.23 21.54 -8.58
CA ASP A 247 8.22 22.16 -7.69
C ASP A 247 9.37 21.21 -7.40
N VAL A 248 9.07 19.91 -7.24
CA VAL A 248 10.06 18.83 -7.10
C VAL A 248 9.93 17.91 -8.31
N LYS A 249 10.90 17.96 -9.21
CA LYS A 249 10.83 17.28 -10.51
C LYS A 249 12.00 16.33 -10.72
N ALA A 250 11.74 15.12 -11.25
CA ALA A 250 12.78 14.24 -11.73
C ALA A 250 13.18 14.54 -13.18
N GLU A 251 14.48 14.49 -13.43
CA GLU A 251 15.10 14.68 -14.74
C GLU A 251 16.18 13.62 -14.98
N ASN A 252 16.62 13.47 -16.24
CA ASN A 252 17.73 12.58 -16.62
C ASN A 252 17.54 11.13 -16.13
N ILE A 253 16.30 10.63 -16.26
CA ILE A 253 15.92 9.29 -15.78
C ILE A 253 16.55 8.24 -16.68
N ILE A 254 17.37 7.35 -16.12
CA ILE A 254 17.98 6.23 -16.83
C ILE A 254 17.86 4.95 -16.00
N VAL A 255 17.76 3.82 -16.69
CA VAL A 255 17.84 2.48 -16.08
C VAL A 255 19.20 1.90 -16.38
N LYS A 256 19.93 1.49 -15.35
CA LYS A 256 21.25 0.84 -15.48
C LYS A 256 21.43 -0.17 -14.38
N ASN A 257 21.88 -1.38 -14.72
CA ASN A 257 22.12 -2.46 -13.75
C ASN A 257 20.90 -2.70 -12.83
N GLN A 258 19.68 -2.72 -13.40
CA GLN A 258 18.42 -2.94 -12.71
C GLN A 258 18.15 -1.91 -11.58
N LYS A 259 18.65 -0.71 -11.72
CA LYS A 259 18.38 0.42 -10.84
C LYS A 259 17.97 1.62 -11.68
N MET A 260 17.16 2.49 -11.07
CA MET A 260 16.85 3.81 -11.63
C MET A 260 17.91 4.80 -11.15
N TYR A 261 18.35 5.66 -12.08
CA TYR A 261 19.18 6.82 -11.76
C TYR A 261 18.49 8.05 -12.30
N PHE A 262 18.43 9.10 -11.52
CA PHE A 262 17.78 10.34 -11.91
C PHE A 262 18.34 11.52 -11.11
N ASP A 263 18.10 12.72 -11.63
CA ASP A 263 18.36 13.97 -10.94
C ASP A 263 17.03 14.54 -10.44
N VAL A 264 17.06 15.33 -9.37
CA VAL A 264 15.88 16.03 -8.85
C VAL A 264 16.16 17.52 -8.77
N THR A 265 15.34 18.30 -9.47
CA THR A 265 15.33 19.76 -9.35
C THR A 265 14.26 20.15 -8.33
N TYR A 266 14.60 21.05 -7.42
CA TYR A 266 13.67 21.62 -6.44
C TYR A 266 13.60 23.14 -6.59
N LYS A 267 12.39 23.66 -6.75
CA LYS A 267 12.05 25.09 -6.80
C LYS A 267 11.42 25.50 -5.47
N ASN A 268 12.19 26.08 -4.58
CA ASN A 268 11.67 26.57 -3.32
C ASN A 268 10.98 27.93 -3.52
N LYS A 269 9.65 27.93 -3.51
CA LYS A 269 8.85 29.17 -3.67
C LYS A 269 9.00 30.15 -2.53
N THR A 270 9.40 29.70 -1.34
CA THR A 270 9.54 30.53 -0.15
C THR A 270 10.84 31.32 -0.18
N ASN A 271 11.95 30.66 -0.43
CA ASN A 271 13.29 31.27 -0.42
C ASN A 271 13.82 31.64 -1.81
N LYS A 272 13.05 31.27 -2.87
CA LYS A 272 13.46 31.38 -4.28
C LYS A 272 14.76 30.68 -4.64
N ASP A 273 15.26 29.79 -3.77
CA ASP A 273 16.44 28.99 -4.01
C ASP A 273 16.07 27.75 -4.85
N ASN A 274 16.72 27.65 -5.99
CA ASN A 274 16.60 26.46 -6.82
C ASN A 274 17.89 25.66 -6.69
N TYR A 275 17.75 24.36 -6.43
CA TYR A 275 18.91 23.47 -6.42
C TYR A 275 18.60 22.11 -7.01
N THR A 276 19.64 21.41 -7.39
CA THR A 276 19.55 20.10 -8.03
C THR A 276 20.29 19.05 -7.21
N ILE A 277 19.62 17.96 -6.91
CA ILE A 277 20.24 16.76 -6.34
C ILE A 277 20.57 15.83 -7.49
N LYS A 278 21.85 15.67 -7.82
CA LYS A 278 22.30 14.85 -8.96
C LYS A 278 22.58 13.41 -8.56
N ASN A 279 22.42 12.49 -9.52
CA ASN A 279 22.81 11.09 -9.43
C ASN A 279 22.16 10.35 -8.25
N ILE A 280 20.85 10.47 -8.10
CA ILE A 280 20.08 9.64 -7.15
C ILE A 280 20.03 8.22 -7.71
N SER A 281 20.47 7.24 -6.93
CA SER A 281 20.35 5.81 -7.23
C SER A 281 19.18 5.22 -6.46
N PHE A 282 18.28 4.54 -7.13
CA PHE A 282 17.08 3.97 -6.55
C PHE A 282 16.83 2.53 -7.04
N SER A 283 16.60 1.61 -6.13
CA SER A 283 16.51 0.19 -6.43
C SER A 283 15.16 -0.26 -6.99
N MET A 284 14.09 0.53 -6.81
CA MET A 284 12.78 0.20 -7.36
C MET A 284 12.65 0.74 -8.78
N LEU A 285 12.12 -0.08 -9.68
CA LEU A 285 11.95 0.25 -11.09
C LEU A 285 10.56 0.80 -11.37
N GLY A 286 10.44 1.51 -12.48
CA GLY A 286 9.18 2.10 -12.96
C GLY A 286 9.01 3.57 -12.59
N LEU A 287 8.39 4.34 -13.51
CA LEU A 287 8.16 5.77 -13.35
C LEU A 287 7.26 6.07 -12.14
N HIS A 288 6.28 5.20 -11.85
CA HIS A 288 5.43 5.33 -10.67
C HIS A 288 6.24 5.26 -9.36
N ASN A 289 7.33 4.49 -9.32
CA ASN A 289 8.22 4.43 -8.16
C ASN A 289 9.12 5.67 -8.08
N ILE A 290 9.48 6.29 -9.20
CA ILE A 290 10.11 7.63 -9.20
C ILE A 290 9.14 8.65 -8.61
N GLN A 291 7.86 8.64 -8.99
CA GLN A 291 6.86 9.53 -8.40
C GLN A 291 6.72 9.31 -6.89
N ASN A 292 6.70 8.05 -6.42
CA ASN A 292 6.71 7.73 -4.98
C ASN A 292 7.99 8.26 -4.29
N ALA A 293 9.14 8.16 -4.95
CA ALA A 293 10.40 8.73 -4.45
C ALA A 293 10.34 10.27 -4.41
N LEU A 294 9.82 10.93 -5.44
CA LEU A 294 9.64 12.39 -5.46
C LEU A 294 8.72 12.89 -4.35
N ALA A 295 7.63 12.17 -4.06
CA ALA A 295 6.79 12.45 -2.90
C ALA A 295 7.60 12.44 -1.60
N SER A 296 8.44 11.43 -1.41
CA SER A 296 9.27 11.31 -0.20
C SER A 296 10.38 12.37 -0.15
N ILE A 297 10.98 12.69 -1.28
CA ILE A 297 12.00 13.75 -1.42
C ILE A 297 11.36 15.11 -1.10
N SER A 298 10.17 15.41 -1.60
CA SER A 298 9.49 16.69 -1.33
C SER A 298 9.26 16.92 0.16
N ILE A 299 8.85 15.88 0.90
CA ILE A 299 8.72 15.93 2.36
C ILE A 299 10.08 16.15 3.02
N ALA A 300 11.11 15.40 2.60
CA ALA A 300 12.45 15.48 3.17
C ALA A 300 13.05 16.88 3.01
N LEU A 301 12.88 17.51 1.84
CA LEU A 301 13.38 18.85 1.55
C LEU A 301 12.70 19.91 2.42
N GLU A 302 11.39 19.83 2.59
CA GLU A 302 10.64 20.73 3.48
C GLU A 302 10.98 20.54 4.96
N LEU A 303 11.40 19.35 5.36
CA LEU A 303 11.93 19.08 6.69
C LEU A 303 13.44 19.41 6.82
N ASN A 304 14.03 20.08 5.81
CA ASN A 304 15.46 20.45 5.77
C ASN A 304 16.42 19.27 5.93
N ILE A 305 16.05 18.08 5.44
CA ILE A 305 16.93 16.91 5.41
C ILE A 305 17.97 17.08 4.29
N LYS A 306 19.23 16.87 4.63
CA LYS A 306 20.35 17.05 3.69
C LYS A 306 20.25 16.11 2.50
N PRO A 307 20.59 16.57 1.26
CA PRO A 307 20.56 15.75 0.05
C PRO A 307 21.31 14.42 0.14
N ASP A 308 22.44 14.37 0.82
CA ASP A 308 23.22 13.14 0.98
C ASP A 308 22.49 12.07 1.80
N ILE A 309 21.73 12.49 2.82
CA ILE A 309 20.88 11.59 3.61
C ILE A 309 19.75 11.03 2.74
N ILE A 310 19.12 11.88 1.92
CA ILE A 310 18.07 11.47 0.98
C ILE A 310 18.62 10.42 0.00
N LYS A 311 19.78 10.71 -0.63
CA LYS A 311 20.44 9.77 -1.55
C LYS A 311 20.78 8.45 -0.88
N LEU A 312 21.32 8.49 0.34
CA LEU A 312 21.68 7.30 1.11
C LEU A 312 20.43 6.46 1.45
N ALA A 313 19.35 7.10 1.86
CA ALA A 313 18.09 6.43 2.19
C ALA A 313 17.50 5.70 0.97
N LEU A 314 17.43 6.37 -0.18
CA LEU A 314 16.88 5.80 -1.43
C LEU A 314 17.78 4.68 -1.98
N LYS A 315 19.09 4.84 -1.94
CA LYS A 315 20.05 3.80 -2.36
C LYS A 315 19.90 2.52 -1.55
N ASN A 316 19.64 2.64 -0.24
CA ASN A 316 19.54 1.53 0.71
C ASN A 316 18.09 1.12 0.99
N PHE A 317 17.15 1.51 0.15
CA PHE A 317 15.76 1.10 0.29
C PHE A 317 15.53 -0.30 -0.32
N ASN A 318 15.14 -1.25 0.52
CA ASN A 318 14.98 -2.66 0.14
C ASN A 318 13.55 -3.02 -0.30
N GLY A 319 12.71 -2.01 -0.57
CA GLY A 319 11.33 -2.22 -0.99
C GLY A 319 10.37 -2.60 0.14
N VAL A 320 9.16 -2.91 -0.26
CA VAL A 320 8.04 -3.38 0.59
C VAL A 320 7.66 -4.77 0.10
N GLN A 321 7.25 -5.65 1.00
CA GLN A 321 6.77 -6.97 0.61
C GLN A 321 5.58 -6.84 -0.35
N ARG A 322 5.54 -7.71 -1.35
CA ARG A 322 4.52 -7.72 -2.39
C ARG A 322 4.44 -6.43 -3.23
N ARG A 323 5.51 -5.64 -3.34
CA ARG A 323 5.61 -4.47 -4.22
C ARG A 323 6.85 -4.61 -5.09
N PHE A 324 6.66 -5.24 -6.25
CA PHE A 324 7.72 -5.62 -7.19
C PHE A 324 8.87 -6.37 -6.48
N GLN A 325 8.48 -7.30 -5.60
CA GLN A 325 9.39 -8.02 -4.72
C GLN A 325 10.03 -9.20 -5.48
N LEU A 326 11.36 -9.22 -5.57
CA LEU A 326 12.07 -10.42 -6.02
C LEU A 326 11.93 -11.51 -4.94
N ILE A 327 11.27 -12.61 -5.29
CA ILE A 327 11.12 -13.81 -4.45
C ILE A 327 12.34 -14.70 -4.57
N ASP A 328 12.74 -15.00 -5.83
CA ASP A 328 13.87 -15.89 -6.12
C ASP A 328 14.40 -15.65 -7.54
N THR A 329 15.56 -16.23 -7.81
CA THR A 329 16.12 -16.31 -9.16
C THR A 329 16.52 -17.78 -9.43
N TYR A 330 15.80 -18.43 -10.35
CA TYR A 330 16.09 -19.78 -10.79
C TYR A 330 16.82 -19.74 -12.12
N LYS A 331 18.11 -20.15 -12.11
CA LYS A 331 19.02 -19.99 -13.26
C LYS A 331 19.05 -18.52 -13.73
N HIS A 332 18.43 -18.23 -14.87
CA HIS A 332 18.33 -16.87 -15.43
C HIS A 332 16.95 -16.23 -15.24
N THR A 333 15.96 -16.98 -14.74
CA THR A 333 14.58 -16.53 -14.57
C THR A 333 14.36 -15.91 -13.20
N LYS A 334 13.91 -14.66 -13.16
CA LYS A 334 13.51 -13.99 -11.93
C LYS A 334 12.04 -14.21 -11.63
N ILE A 335 11.76 -14.50 -10.38
CA ILE A 335 10.38 -14.68 -9.85
C ILE A 335 10.05 -13.45 -9.02
N ILE A 336 9.05 -12.70 -9.45
CA ILE A 336 8.64 -11.44 -8.83
C ILE A 336 7.21 -11.56 -8.31
N ASP A 337 6.93 -11.03 -7.12
CA ASP A 337 5.60 -10.91 -6.53
C ASP A 337 5.20 -9.44 -6.45
N ASP A 338 4.01 -9.10 -6.96
CA ASP A 338 3.44 -7.75 -6.88
C ASP A 338 1.98 -7.78 -6.47
N TYR A 339 1.62 -6.87 -5.60
CA TYR A 339 0.25 -6.73 -5.08
C TYR A 339 -0.73 -6.16 -6.11
N GLY A 340 -0.25 -5.73 -7.27
CA GLY A 340 -1.04 -5.10 -8.34
C GLY A 340 -2.29 -5.91 -8.67
N HIS A 341 -3.43 -5.32 -8.42
CA HIS A 341 -4.75 -5.93 -8.58
C HIS A 341 -5.76 -5.00 -9.27
N HIS A 342 -5.35 -3.78 -9.60
CA HIS A 342 -6.06 -2.83 -10.44
C HIS A 342 -5.38 -2.75 -11.81
N PRO A 343 -6.11 -2.51 -12.93
CA PRO A 343 -5.52 -2.45 -14.27
C PRO A 343 -4.31 -1.50 -14.39
N GLU A 344 -4.37 -0.32 -13.78
CA GLU A 344 -3.26 0.64 -13.82
C GLU A 344 -2.03 0.16 -13.03
N GLU A 345 -2.22 -0.54 -11.89
CA GLU A 345 -1.12 -1.16 -11.16
C GLU A 345 -0.47 -2.28 -11.97
N ILE A 346 -1.28 -3.10 -12.66
CA ILE A 346 -0.80 -4.18 -13.52
C ILE A 346 0.02 -3.61 -14.68
N LYS A 347 -0.48 -2.59 -15.37
CA LYS A 347 0.27 -1.89 -16.43
C LYS A 347 1.60 -1.36 -15.93
N ALA A 348 1.59 -0.69 -14.77
CA ALA A 348 2.80 -0.13 -14.17
C ALA A 348 3.83 -1.22 -13.80
N ALA A 349 3.39 -2.33 -13.20
CA ALA A 349 4.24 -3.47 -12.85
C ALA A 349 4.80 -4.16 -14.10
N LEU A 350 3.98 -4.40 -15.13
CA LEU A 350 4.42 -5.02 -16.37
C LEU A 350 5.39 -4.12 -17.16
N SER A 351 5.13 -2.81 -17.23
CA SER A 351 6.05 -1.84 -17.83
C SER A 351 7.42 -1.85 -17.12
N ALA A 352 7.44 -1.85 -15.79
CA ALA A 352 8.68 -2.00 -15.03
C ALA A 352 9.38 -3.34 -15.30
N THR A 353 8.60 -4.42 -15.45
CA THR A 353 9.11 -5.76 -15.79
C THR A 353 9.76 -5.77 -17.18
N LYS A 354 9.11 -5.12 -18.15
CA LYS A 354 9.63 -5.05 -19.54
C LYS A 354 10.96 -4.30 -19.63
N LEU A 355 11.12 -3.25 -18.80
CA LEU A 355 12.41 -2.52 -18.71
C LEU A 355 13.57 -3.42 -18.25
N ILE A 356 13.30 -4.41 -17.40
CA ILE A 356 14.32 -5.37 -16.92
C ILE A 356 14.55 -6.49 -17.94
N ALA A 357 13.47 -6.97 -18.52
CA ALA A 357 13.52 -8.08 -19.46
C ALA A 357 14.15 -7.69 -20.81
N GLU A 358 14.20 -6.37 -21.11
CA GLU A 358 14.70 -5.84 -22.38
C GLU A 358 14.01 -6.54 -23.58
N LYS A 359 14.75 -7.41 -24.30
CA LYS A 359 14.24 -8.18 -25.43
C LYS A 359 13.76 -9.58 -25.06
N SER A 360 13.90 -9.97 -23.80
CA SER A 360 13.53 -11.30 -23.32
C SER A 360 12.05 -11.39 -22.95
N LYS A 361 11.55 -12.61 -22.80
CA LYS A 361 10.13 -12.88 -22.56
C LYS A 361 9.73 -12.72 -21.09
N VAL A 362 8.50 -12.24 -20.89
CA VAL A 362 7.83 -12.05 -19.62
C VAL A 362 6.58 -12.92 -19.56
N LEU A 363 6.46 -13.73 -18.49
CA LEU A 363 5.24 -14.46 -18.14
C LEU A 363 4.54 -13.73 -16.99
N ALA A 364 3.31 -13.28 -17.21
CA ALA A 364 2.46 -12.74 -16.17
C ALA A 364 1.48 -13.80 -15.64
N ILE A 365 1.44 -14.00 -14.34
CA ILE A 365 0.47 -14.84 -13.65
C ILE A 365 -0.42 -13.93 -12.83
N PHE A 366 -1.70 -13.86 -13.18
CA PHE A 366 -2.63 -12.93 -12.56
C PHE A 366 -3.77 -13.64 -11.86
N GLN A 367 -4.05 -13.21 -10.61
CA GLN A 367 -5.22 -13.62 -9.85
C GLN A 367 -6.17 -12.44 -9.69
N PRO A 368 -7.31 -12.40 -10.40
CA PRO A 368 -8.31 -11.37 -10.19
C PRO A 368 -8.80 -11.37 -8.74
N HIS A 369 -8.95 -10.19 -8.14
CA HIS A 369 -9.36 -10.03 -6.75
C HIS A 369 -10.69 -9.29 -6.66
N ARG A 370 -11.73 -9.97 -6.15
CA ARG A 370 -13.15 -9.59 -6.10
C ARG A 370 -13.85 -9.62 -7.45
N TYR A 371 -15.03 -10.21 -7.46
CA TYR A 371 -15.89 -10.23 -8.65
C TYR A 371 -16.42 -8.84 -9.03
N SER A 372 -16.73 -8.02 -8.04
CA SER A 372 -17.19 -6.64 -8.24
C SER A 372 -16.13 -5.79 -8.95
N ARG A 373 -14.84 -5.88 -8.57
CA ARG A 373 -13.76 -5.14 -9.24
C ARG A 373 -13.56 -5.64 -10.67
N LEU A 374 -13.55 -6.96 -10.88
CA LEU A 374 -13.41 -7.52 -12.22
C LEU A 374 -14.54 -7.03 -13.14
N LYS A 375 -15.79 -6.99 -12.64
CA LYS A 375 -16.95 -6.49 -13.39
C LYS A 375 -16.83 -5.00 -13.71
N ASN A 376 -16.48 -4.18 -12.73
CA ASN A 376 -16.47 -2.72 -12.87
C ASN A 376 -15.35 -2.22 -13.80
N HIS A 377 -14.24 -2.97 -13.93
CA HIS A 377 -13.07 -2.62 -14.74
C HIS A 377 -12.76 -3.67 -15.81
N PHE A 378 -13.78 -4.39 -16.31
CA PHE A 378 -13.56 -5.53 -17.20
C PHE A 378 -12.79 -5.15 -18.46
N ASN A 379 -13.17 -4.06 -19.12
CA ASN A 379 -12.51 -3.61 -20.35
C ASN A 379 -11.07 -3.16 -20.11
N GLU A 380 -10.80 -2.48 -19.01
CA GLU A 380 -9.47 -2.05 -18.60
C GLU A 380 -8.58 -3.26 -18.30
N PHE A 381 -9.12 -4.32 -17.64
CA PHE A 381 -8.41 -5.57 -17.45
C PHE A 381 -8.10 -6.26 -18.78
N CYS A 382 -9.00 -6.22 -19.76
CA CYS A 382 -8.74 -6.81 -21.07
C CYS A 382 -7.56 -6.18 -21.82
N SER A 383 -7.19 -4.95 -21.50
CA SER A 383 -6.14 -4.18 -22.19
C SER A 383 -4.87 -3.95 -21.37
N CYS A 384 -4.77 -4.43 -20.11
CA CYS A 384 -3.66 -4.07 -19.24
C CYS A 384 -2.42 -4.99 -19.32
N PHE A 385 -2.46 -6.07 -20.12
CA PHE A 385 -1.39 -7.08 -20.17
C PHE A 385 -0.45 -6.97 -21.38
N ASN A 386 -0.51 -5.89 -22.15
CA ASN A 386 0.22 -5.78 -23.42
C ASN A 386 1.76 -5.91 -23.30
N ASP A 387 2.34 -5.60 -22.13
CA ASP A 387 3.78 -5.74 -21.86
C ASP A 387 4.19 -7.15 -21.42
N ALA A 388 3.25 -8.10 -21.28
CA ALA A 388 3.52 -9.51 -21.06
C ALA A 388 3.54 -10.27 -22.37
N ASP A 389 4.47 -11.22 -22.56
CA ASP A 389 4.53 -12.10 -23.72
C ASP A 389 3.56 -13.28 -23.60
N GLU A 390 3.25 -13.69 -22.38
CA GLU A 390 2.23 -14.69 -22.05
C GLU A 390 1.54 -14.34 -20.73
N VAL A 391 0.24 -14.64 -20.64
CA VAL A 391 -0.59 -14.41 -19.45
C VAL A 391 -1.24 -15.72 -19.01
N VAL A 392 -1.13 -16.04 -17.73
CA VAL A 392 -1.87 -17.13 -17.09
C VAL A 392 -2.80 -16.57 -16.04
N LEU A 393 -4.09 -16.88 -16.18
CA LEU A 393 -5.16 -16.38 -15.29
C LEU A 393 -5.56 -17.46 -14.29
N LEU A 394 -5.42 -17.15 -13.01
CA LEU A 394 -5.92 -17.96 -11.91
C LEU A 394 -7.41 -17.68 -11.65
N ASN A 395 -8.03 -18.52 -10.83
CA ASN A 395 -9.40 -18.29 -10.38
C ASN A 395 -9.55 -16.96 -9.62
N VAL A 396 -10.72 -16.34 -9.73
CA VAL A 396 -11.02 -15.10 -9.00
C VAL A 396 -10.97 -15.36 -7.50
N TYR A 397 -10.14 -14.61 -6.78
CA TYR A 397 -10.16 -14.59 -5.33
C TYR A 397 -11.36 -13.76 -4.85
N ALA A 398 -12.35 -14.44 -4.30
CA ALA A 398 -13.66 -13.84 -4.00
C ALA A 398 -13.63 -12.79 -2.88
N ALA A 399 -12.69 -12.89 -1.92
CA ALA A 399 -12.60 -12.00 -0.74
C ALA A 399 -13.96 -11.85 0.00
N GLY A 400 -14.74 -12.94 0.10
CA GLY A 400 -16.05 -12.95 0.76
C GLY A 400 -17.23 -12.51 -0.10
N GLU A 401 -17.01 -12.15 -1.36
CA GLU A 401 -18.07 -11.82 -2.32
C GLU A 401 -18.72 -13.09 -2.91
N LYS A 402 -19.99 -12.97 -3.28
CA LYS A 402 -20.67 -14.00 -4.10
C LYS A 402 -20.18 -13.90 -5.54
N ARG A 403 -20.14 -15.05 -6.23
CA ARG A 403 -19.84 -15.13 -7.65
C ARG A 403 -20.81 -14.29 -8.47
N ILE A 404 -20.28 -13.52 -9.42
CA ILE A 404 -21.05 -12.75 -10.41
C ILE A 404 -20.98 -13.49 -11.74
N ALA A 405 -22.11 -13.63 -12.43
CA ALA A 405 -22.15 -14.25 -13.74
C ALA A 405 -21.33 -13.47 -14.76
N ASN A 406 -20.69 -14.17 -15.70
CA ASN A 406 -19.84 -13.60 -16.76
C ASN A 406 -18.68 -12.75 -16.23
N CYS A 407 -18.17 -13.09 -15.05
CA CYS A 407 -17.05 -12.39 -14.39
C CYS A 407 -16.08 -13.38 -13.75
N ASN A 408 -15.54 -14.32 -14.52
CA ASN A 408 -14.55 -15.27 -14.07
C ASN A 408 -13.26 -15.18 -14.90
N ASN A 409 -12.29 -16.04 -14.63
CA ASN A 409 -11.01 -16.07 -15.36
C ASN A 409 -11.17 -16.46 -16.82
N ILE A 410 -12.15 -17.34 -17.17
CA ILE A 410 -12.42 -17.74 -18.56
C ILE A 410 -13.04 -16.57 -19.33
N ASP A 411 -13.97 -15.83 -18.71
CA ASP A 411 -14.56 -14.64 -19.32
C ASP A 411 -13.48 -13.58 -19.58
N LEU A 412 -12.56 -13.42 -18.63
CA LEU A 412 -11.43 -12.49 -18.77
C LEU A 412 -10.45 -12.95 -19.86
N GLU A 413 -10.15 -14.26 -19.97
CA GLU A 413 -9.33 -14.80 -21.05
C GLU A 413 -9.92 -14.44 -22.42
N ASN A 414 -11.22 -14.70 -22.62
CA ASN A 414 -11.91 -14.34 -23.84
C ASN A 414 -11.87 -12.84 -24.14
N GLY A 415 -12.04 -12.02 -23.11
CA GLY A 415 -11.92 -10.57 -23.21
C GLY A 415 -10.52 -10.13 -23.66
N ILE A 416 -9.47 -10.62 -23.01
CA ILE A 416 -8.07 -10.31 -23.35
C ILE A 416 -7.73 -10.74 -24.80
N ARG A 417 -8.21 -11.92 -25.22
CA ARG A 417 -8.04 -12.40 -26.61
C ARG A 417 -8.74 -11.48 -27.62
N ASN A 418 -9.94 -11.03 -27.32
CA ASN A 418 -10.68 -10.11 -28.16
C ASN A 418 -10.00 -8.74 -28.27
N TYR A 419 -9.23 -8.33 -27.26
CA TYR A 419 -8.40 -7.12 -27.28
C TYR A 419 -7.03 -7.32 -27.95
N GLY A 420 -6.77 -8.54 -28.53
CA GLY A 420 -5.63 -8.79 -29.39
C GLY A 420 -4.47 -9.56 -28.75
N HIS A 421 -4.46 -9.81 -27.45
CA HIS A 421 -3.42 -10.60 -26.79
C HIS A 421 -3.65 -12.10 -26.96
N LYS A 422 -2.90 -12.72 -27.89
CA LYS A 422 -3.14 -14.12 -28.30
C LYS A 422 -2.68 -15.18 -27.29
N ASN A 423 -1.65 -14.86 -26.50
CA ASN A 423 -1.01 -15.80 -25.58
C ASN A 423 -1.58 -15.63 -24.16
N VAL A 424 -2.84 -15.95 -23.97
CA VAL A 424 -3.49 -15.96 -22.66
C VAL A 424 -4.17 -17.30 -22.44
N THR A 425 -4.10 -17.80 -21.20
CA THR A 425 -4.69 -19.08 -20.79
C THR A 425 -5.24 -18.96 -19.38
N SER A 426 -6.48 -19.35 -19.16
CA SER A 426 -7.04 -19.55 -17.83
C SER A 426 -6.83 -20.98 -17.35
N ILE A 427 -6.64 -21.15 -16.04
CA ILE A 427 -6.55 -22.47 -15.41
C ILE A 427 -7.77 -22.73 -14.53
N ILE A 428 -8.19 -23.99 -14.46
CA ILE A 428 -9.36 -24.42 -13.66
C ILE A 428 -8.95 -24.68 -12.22
N ASN A 429 -7.81 -25.35 -12.02
CA ASN A 429 -7.26 -25.65 -10.72
C ASN A 429 -5.97 -24.84 -10.52
N ASP A 430 -5.93 -23.99 -9.50
CA ASP A 430 -4.78 -23.12 -9.23
C ASP A 430 -3.48 -23.91 -8.95
N GLU A 431 -3.55 -25.17 -8.52
CA GLU A 431 -2.38 -26.03 -8.32
C GLU A 431 -1.69 -26.44 -9.62
N ASP A 432 -2.41 -26.44 -10.75
CA ASP A 432 -1.82 -26.78 -12.05
C ASP A 432 -0.81 -25.73 -12.53
N ILE A 433 -0.78 -24.54 -11.90
CA ILE A 433 0.16 -23.47 -12.23
C ILE A 433 1.61 -23.93 -12.10
N TYR A 434 1.94 -24.76 -11.09
CA TYR A 434 3.31 -25.24 -10.90
C TYR A 434 3.76 -26.08 -12.07
N LYS A 435 2.91 -27.00 -12.58
CA LYS A 435 3.22 -27.83 -13.74
C LYS A 435 3.46 -26.99 -15.01
N ILE A 436 2.66 -25.91 -15.17
CA ILE A 436 2.79 -25.00 -16.32
C ILE A 436 4.11 -24.24 -16.24
N ILE A 437 4.41 -23.67 -15.06
CA ILE A 437 5.63 -22.89 -14.85
C ILE A 437 6.87 -23.78 -15.05
N LEU A 438 6.90 -24.95 -14.41
CA LEU A 438 8.05 -25.86 -14.47
C LEU A 438 8.39 -26.29 -15.91
N LYS A 439 7.39 -26.50 -16.77
CA LYS A 439 7.59 -26.79 -18.18
C LYS A 439 8.15 -25.62 -18.99
N LYS A 440 7.89 -24.40 -18.56
CA LYS A 440 8.15 -23.18 -19.35
C LYS A 440 9.21 -22.25 -18.74
N ILE A 441 9.65 -22.48 -17.50
CA ILE A 441 10.46 -21.53 -16.72
C ILE A 441 11.72 -21.07 -17.46
N ASN A 442 12.38 -21.96 -18.18
CA ASN A 442 13.59 -21.63 -18.93
C ASN A 442 13.34 -20.74 -20.18
N ASN A 443 12.07 -20.55 -20.57
CA ASN A 443 11.71 -19.73 -21.73
C ASN A 443 11.52 -18.25 -21.38
N TYR A 444 11.50 -17.90 -20.10
CA TYR A 444 11.23 -16.54 -19.62
C TYR A 444 12.38 -16.02 -18.78
N GLN A 445 12.68 -14.74 -18.94
CA GLN A 445 13.62 -14.07 -18.05
C GLN A 445 12.93 -13.62 -16.77
N ILE A 446 11.63 -13.32 -16.84
CA ILE A 446 10.86 -12.90 -15.68
C ILE A 446 9.51 -13.61 -15.66
N ILE A 447 9.16 -14.11 -14.48
CA ILE A 447 7.82 -14.55 -14.13
C ILE A 447 7.31 -13.62 -13.03
N ILE A 448 6.24 -12.89 -13.31
CA ILE A 448 5.64 -11.98 -12.34
C ILE A 448 4.27 -12.49 -11.90
N PHE A 449 4.09 -12.58 -10.58
CA PHE A 449 2.82 -12.90 -9.93
C PHE A 449 2.12 -11.60 -9.53
N LEU A 450 0.88 -11.42 -9.99
CA LEU A 450 0.10 -10.19 -9.84
C LEU A 450 -1.21 -10.47 -9.12
N GLY A 451 -1.49 -9.78 -8.00
CA GLY A 451 -2.76 -9.88 -7.31
C GLY A 451 -2.72 -9.67 -5.80
N ALA A 452 -3.86 -9.27 -5.23
CA ALA A 452 -4.03 -9.00 -3.80
C ALA A 452 -4.45 -10.23 -2.97
N GLY A 453 -4.80 -11.35 -3.64
CA GLY A 453 -5.27 -12.58 -3.00
C GLY A 453 -4.15 -13.46 -2.43
N ASN A 454 -4.36 -14.78 -2.52
CA ASN A 454 -3.41 -15.77 -2.03
C ASN A 454 -2.28 -16.12 -3.03
N ILE A 455 -2.19 -15.41 -4.14
CA ILE A 455 -1.19 -15.63 -5.20
C ILE A 455 0.26 -15.58 -4.69
N THR A 456 0.54 -14.76 -3.69
CA THR A 456 1.85 -14.72 -3.00
C THR A 456 2.25 -16.06 -2.37
N LYS A 457 1.26 -16.85 -1.86
CA LYS A 457 1.55 -18.20 -1.36
C LYS A 457 1.99 -19.11 -2.50
N ILE A 458 1.34 -18.98 -3.68
CA ILE A 458 1.70 -19.73 -4.88
C ILE A 458 3.12 -19.37 -5.32
N ALA A 459 3.46 -18.08 -5.37
CA ALA A 459 4.80 -17.61 -5.71
C ALA A 459 5.89 -18.16 -4.76
N ASN A 460 5.64 -18.14 -3.44
CA ASN A 460 6.58 -18.67 -2.46
C ASN A 460 6.70 -20.21 -2.50
N ASN A 461 5.59 -20.92 -2.75
CA ASN A 461 5.63 -22.38 -2.90
C ASN A 461 6.40 -22.81 -4.14
N LEU A 462 6.37 -22.02 -5.22
CA LEU A 462 7.16 -22.30 -6.43
C LEU A 462 8.65 -22.40 -6.11
N LYS A 463 9.16 -21.58 -5.18
CA LYS A 463 10.54 -21.68 -4.71
C LYS A 463 10.85 -23.08 -4.17
N ASN A 464 9.99 -23.63 -3.33
CA ASN A 464 10.16 -24.98 -2.75
C ASN A 464 10.13 -26.06 -3.86
N GLU A 465 9.22 -25.95 -4.84
CA GLU A 465 9.15 -26.87 -5.98
C GLU A 465 10.42 -26.83 -6.83
N LEU A 466 10.99 -25.63 -7.04
CA LEU A 466 12.24 -25.47 -7.78
C LEU A 466 13.45 -26.03 -7.02
N GLU A 467 13.48 -25.90 -5.70
CA GLU A 467 14.55 -26.49 -4.86
C GLU A 467 14.52 -28.03 -4.89
N ILE A 468 13.31 -28.64 -4.94
CA ILE A 468 13.15 -30.11 -5.08
C ILE A 468 13.70 -30.59 -6.44
N LEU A 469 13.47 -29.85 -7.50
CA LEU A 469 13.93 -30.19 -8.84
C LEU A 469 15.43 -29.96 -9.08
N SER A 470 16.07 -29.14 -8.23
CA SER A 470 17.50 -28.86 -8.31
C SER A 470 18.38 -29.87 -7.56
N LYS A 471 17.75 -30.74 -6.78
CA LYS A 471 18.38 -31.90 -6.10
C LYS A 471 18.28 -33.16 -6.93
#